data_6115b6489c42f45596e506b9f9ccfd77
#
_entry.id   6115b6489c42f45596e506b9f9ccfd77
#
_cell.length_a   1.000
_cell.length_b   1.000
_cell.length_c   1.000
_cell.angle_alpha   90.00
_cell.angle_beta   90.00
_cell.angle_gamma   90.00
#
_symmetry.space_group_name_H-M   'P 1'
#
loop_
_entity.id
_entity.type
_entity.pdbx_description
1 polymer ?
#
loop_
_entity_poly.entity_id
_entity_poly.type
_entity_poly.pdbx_seq_one_letter_code
_entity_poly.pdbx_strand_id
1 'polypeptide(L)'
;DARDVGRVPVAVGRDGAAAGYVVVGDELREGWEATVTALDESGVEVIVLTGDDERAATVFAEHDAVSSVFAGVPPEGKAEAVGRLKERGVTVMVGDGTNDAPALAAADLGVALGGGTAMAADAADVAIVDDELGSVATVFELARAAGRRVKGNIGWAFCYNAVAIPLAATGLLNPLFAAVAMGASSLLVVTNSSRALLSDD
;
A
#
# COMPACT_ATOMS: atom_id res chain seq x y z
N ASP A 1 -12.82 -33.43 0.94
CA ASP A 1 -12.98 -33.06 2.35
C ASP A 1 -13.05 -31.52 2.44
N ALA A 2 -13.90 -30.98 3.34
CA ALA A 2 -14.06 -29.53 3.47
C ALA A 2 -12.74 -28.81 3.83
N ARG A 3 -11.85 -29.50 4.54
CA ARG A 3 -10.52 -29.01 4.92
C ARG A 3 -9.54 -28.92 3.77
N ASP A 4 -9.74 -29.72 2.72
CA ASP A 4 -8.85 -29.71 1.56
C ASP A 4 -9.05 -28.46 0.67
N VAL A 5 -10.13 -27.71 0.92
CA VAL A 5 -10.47 -26.45 0.25
C VAL A 5 -10.47 -25.25 1.23
N GLY A 6 -9.68 -25.34 2.31
CA GLY A 6 -9.53 -24.24 3.27
C GLY A 6 -10.76 -23.95 4.15
N ARG A 7 -11.73 -24.85 4.20
CA ARG A 7 -12.95 -24.67 4.99
C ARG A 7 -12.89 -25.43 6.32
N VAL A 8 -13.37 -24.80 7.39
CA VAL A 8 -13.37 -25.37 8.76
C VAL A 8 -14.74 -25.98 9.07
N PRO A 9 -14.84 -27.31 9.25
CA PRO A 9 -16.05 -27.92 9.72
C PRO A 9 -16.22 -27.72 11.24
N VAL A 10 -17.29 -27.04 11.62
CA VAL A 10 -17.69 -26.84 13.03
C VAL A 10 -18.79 -27.82 13.37
N ALA A 11 -18.53 -28.71 14.34
CA ALA A 11 -19.54 -29.66 14.80
C ALA A 11 -20.59 -28.94 15.66
N VAL A 12 -21.86 -29.18 15.36
CA VAL A 12 -23.01 -28.67 16.15
C VAL A 12 -23.59 -29.85 16.92
N GLY A 13 -23.67 -29.72 18.26
CA GLY A 13 -24.24 -30.69 19.14
C GLY A 13 -25.53 -30.21 19.81
N ARG A 14 -26.47 -31.11 20.07
CA ARG A 14 -27.65 -30.89 20.87
C ARG A 14 -27.84 -32.04 21.84
N ASP A 15 -28.11 -31.72 23.11
CA ASP A 15 -28.36 -32.72 24.18
C ASP A 15 -27.26 -33.79 24.31
N GLY A 16 -26.00 -33.40 24.09
CA GLY A 16 -24.82 -34.30 24.18
C GLY A 16 -24.57 -35.19 22.95
N ALA A 17 -25.37 -35.06 21.90
CA ALA A 17 -25.17 -35.77 20.61
C ALA A 17 -24.80 -34.80 19.48
N ALA A 18 -23.99 -35.29 18.54
CA ALA A 18 -23.70 -34.53 17.34
C ALA A 18 -24.96 -34.43 16.46
N ALA A 19 -25.43 -33.21 16.18
CA ALA A 19 -26.59 -32.95 15.34
C ALA A 19 -26.23 -32.68 13.88
N GLY A 20 -25.00 -32.22 13.61
CA GLY A 20 -24.52 -31.92 12.25
C GLY A 20 -23.21 -31.15 12.22
N TYR A 21 -22.84 -30.71 11.07
CA TYR A 21 -21.66 -29.86 10.83
C TYR A 21 -22.08 -28.61 10.06
N VAL A 22 -21.53 -27.47 10.47
CA VAL A 22 -21.54 -26.22 9.69
C VAL A 22 -20.13 -26.06 9.11
N VAL A 23 -20.03 -25.87 7.80
CA VAL A 23 -18.75 -25.62 7.13
C VAL A 23 -18.62 -24.12 6.98
N VAL A 24 -17.60 -23.56 7.61
CA VAL A 24 -17.27 -22.13 7.54
C VAL A 24 -15.97 -22.01 6.74
N GLY A 25 -15.89 -21.04 5.87
CA GLY A 25 -14.69 -20.74 5.10
C GLY A 25 -14.77 -19.30 4.61
N ASP A 26 -13.65 -18.66 4.56
CA ASP A 26 -13.52 -17.35 3.98
C ASP A 26 -13.33 -17.48 2.45
N GLU A 27 -13.88 -16.54 1.71
CA GLU A 27 -13.63 -16.38 0.28
C GLU A 27 -12.61 -15.26 0.11
N LEU A 28 -11.78 -15.39 -0.93
CA LEU A 28 -10.88 -14.30 -1.31
C LEU A 28 -11.72 -13.06 -1.64
N ARG A 29 -11.26 -11.91 -1.20
CA ARG A 29 -11.92 -10.64 -1.55
C ARG A 29 -11.95 -10.47 -3.05
N GLU A 30 -13.04 -9.88 -3.54
CA GLU A 30 -13.15 -9.48 -4.94
C GLU A 30 -11.97 -8.57 -5.32
N GLY A 31 -11.43 -8.79 -6.52
CA GLY A 31 -10.26 -8.05 -7.00
C GLY A 31 -8.89 -8.51 -6.44
N TRP A 32 -8.82 -9.56 -5.59
CA TRP A 32 -7.57 -10.08 -5.05
C TRP A 32 -6.52 -10.33 -6.13
N GLU A 33 -6.82 -11.20 -7.10
CA GLU A 33 -5.88 -11.61 -8.16
C GLU A 33 -5.39 -10.42 -8.97
N ALA A 34 -6.31 -9.53 -9.37
CA ALA A 34 -5.98 -8.34 -10.13
C ALA A 34 -5.07 -7.38 -9.35
N THR A 35 -5.34 -7.22 -8.04
CA THR A 35 -4.56 -6.31 -7.18
C THR A 35 -3.15 -6.82 -6.95
N VAL A 36 -2.97 -8.12 -6.59
CA VAL A 36 -1.63 -8.66 -6.35
C VAL A 36 -0.81 -8.70 -7.63
N THR A 37 -1.43 -9.01 -8.77
CA THR A 37 -0.78 -8.95 -10.08
C THR A 37 -0.32 -7.54 -10.42
N ALA A 38 -1.16 -6.52 -10.24
CA ALA A 38 -0.81 -5.13 -10.50
C ALA A 38 0.33 -4.62 -9.59
N LEU A 39 0.37 -5.07 -8.33
CA LEU A 39 1.46 -4.75 -7.41
C LEU A 39 2.77 -5.40 -7.86
N ASP A 40 2.76 -6.68 -8.19
CA ASP A 40 3.94 -7.42 -8.67
C ASP A 40 4.48 -6.84 -9.98
N GLU A 41 3.64 -6.60 -10.99
CA GLU A 41 4.00 -5.92 -12.25
C GLU A 41 4.61 -4.53 -12.01
N SER A 42 4.20 -3.91 -10.93
CA SER A 42 4.75 -2.65 -10.45
C SER A 42 6.11 -2.80 -9.74
N GLY A 43 6.64 -4.02 -9.57
CA GLY A 43 7.89 -4.31 -8.88
C GLY A 43 7.78 -4.25 -7.35
N VAL A 44 6.59 -4.49 -6.80
CA VAL A 44 6.35 -4.63 -5.36
C VAL A 44 6.36 -6.11 -5.02
N GLU A 45 7.22 -6.52 -4.10
CA GLU A 45 7.22 -7.88 -3.54
C GLU A 45 5.96 -8.06 -2.68
N VAL A 46 5.07 -8.96 -3.08
CA VAL A 46 3.81 -9.22 -2.36
C VAL A 46 4.02 -10.39 -1.39
N ILE A 47 3.77 -10.12 -0.10
CA ILE A 47 3.90 -11.08 0.99
C ILE A 47 2.57 -11.17 1.73
N VAL A 48 2.08 -12.37 1.95
CA VAL A 48 0.83 -12.62 2.69
C VAL A 48 1.14 -13.05 4.12
N LEU A 49 0.54 -12.37 5.10
CA LEU A 49 0.57 -12.74 6.51
C LEU A 49 -0.84 -13.15 6.95
N THR A 50 -1.04 -14.43 7.23
CA THR A 50 -2.35 -14.94 7.66
C THR A 50 -2.25 -15.69 8.99
N GLY A 51 -3.32 -15.60 9.79
CA GLY A 51 -3.50 -16.41 10.99
C GLY A 51 -4.00 -17.82 10.69
N ASP A 52 -4.41 -18.10 9.47
CA ASP A 52 -4.88 -19.40 9.03
C ASP A 52 -3.75 -20.43 9.00
N ASP A 53 -4.14 -21.71 9.00
CA ASP A 53 -3.18 -22.81 8.89
C ASP A 53 -2.55 -22.89 7.48
N GLU A 54 -1.46 -23.65 7.36
CA GLU A 54 -0.70 -23.81 6.11
C GLU A 54 -1.57 -24.32 4.95
N ARG A 55 -2.62 -25.11 5.23
CA ARG A 55 -3.50 -25.64 4.19
C ARG A 55 -4.44 -24.57 3.63
N ALA A 56 -5.01 -23.77 4.51
CA ALA A 56 -5.83 -22.62 4.07
C ALA A 56 -4.99 -21.59 3.31
N ALA A 57 -3.73 -21.42 3.73
CA ALA A 57 -2.78 -20.49 3.10
C ALA A 57 -2.30 -20.93 1.71
N THR A 58 -2.50 -22.19 1.30
CA THR A 58 -2.07 -22.71 0.00
C THR A 58 -2.65 -21.91 -1.16
N VAL A 59 -3.90 -21.44 -1.05
CA VAL A 59 -4.57 -20.64 -2.09
C VAL A 59 -3.77 -19.37 -2.43
N PHE A 60 -3.12 -18.77 -1.46
CA PHE A 60 -2.27 -17.60 -1.69
C PHE A 60 -0.92 -17.99 -2.28
N ALA A 61 -0.35 -19.10 -1.83
CA ALA A 61 0.97 -19.56 -2.25
C ALA A 61 1.00 -20.08 -3.71
N GLU A 62 -0.15 -20.48 -4.25
CA GLU A 62 -0.29 -20.92 -5.64
C GLU A 62 -0.37 -19.75 -6.63
N HIS A 63 -0.51 -18.50 -6.16
CA HIS A 63 -0.58 -17.34 -7.03
C HIS A 63 0.82 -16.82 -7.39
N ASP A 64 1.15 -16.77 -8.68
CA ASP A 64 2.49 -16.42 -9.19
C ASP A 64 3.00 -15.03 -8.71
N ALA A 65 2.09 -14.08 -8.48
CA ALA A 65 2.43 -12.73 -8.00
C ALA A 65 2.69 -12.66 -6.48
N VAL A 66 2.53 -13.77 -5.73
CA VAL A 66 2.81 -13.83 -4.30
C VAL A 66 4.20 -14.41 -4.07
N SER A 67 5.10 -13.59 -3.54
CA SER A 67 6.49 -13.99 -3.32
C SER A 67 6.67 -14.90 -2.11
N SER A 68 5.86 -14.73 -1.07
CA SER A 68 5.93 -15.52 0.16
C SER A 68 4.62 -15.49 0.94
N VAL A 69 4.32 -16.58 1.65
CA VAL A 69 3.18 -16.68 2.56
C VAL A 69 3.67 -17.12 3.93
N PHE A 70 3.29 -16.37 4.96
CA PHE A 70 3.50 -16.73 6.36
C PHE A 70 2.16 -17.09 6.96
N ALA A 71 1.94 -18.38 7.16
CA ALA A 71 0.72 -18.94 7.74
C ALA A 71 0.84 -19.13 9.27
N GLY A 72 -0.30 -19.21 9.94
CA GLY A 72 -0.35 -19.44 11.39
C GLY A 72 0.25 -18.30 12.23
N VAL A 73 0.31 -17.09 11.68
CA VAL A 73 0.91 -15.93 12.36
C VAL A 73 -0.13 -15.32 13.31
N PRO A 74 0.07 -15.41 14.63
CA PRO A 74 -0.86 -14.78 15.58
C PRO A 74 -0.79 -13.23 15.47
N PRO A 75 -1.79 -12.50 15.95
CA PRO A 75 -1.84 -11.04 15.82
C PRO A 75 -0.56 -10.33 16.32
N GLU A 76 -0.01 -10.78 17.46
CA GLU A 76 1.22 -10.24 18.04
C GLU A 76 2.44 -10.55 17.15
N GLY A 77 2.44 -11.70 16.49
CA GLY A 77 3.50 -12.14 15.59
C GLY A 77 3.53 -11.36 14.27
N LYS A 78 2.40 -10.79 13.83
CA LYS A 78 2.35 -10.00 12.61
C LYS A 78 3.22 -8.75 12.71
N ALA A 79 3.18 -8.04 13.82
CA ALA A 79 4.01 -6.85 14.03
C ALA A 79 5.51 -7.18 14.01
N GLU A 80 5.90 -8.32 14.59
CA GLU A 80 7.29 -8.79 14.56
C GLU A 80 7.72 -9.20 13.14
N ALA A 81 6.84 -9.87 12.39
CA ALA A 81 7.10 -10.23 10.99
C ALA A 81 7.32 -8.98 10.14
N VAL A 82 6.46 -7.97 10.27
CA VAL A 82 6.61 -6.66 9.59
C VAL A 82 7.93 -6.00 9.97
N GLY A 83 8.29 -5.99 11.26
CA GLY A 83 9.58 -5.44 11.72
C GLY A 83 10.79 -6.10 11.04
N ARG A 84 10.76 -7.42 10.86
CA ARG A 84 11.82 -8.15 10.13
C ARG A 84 11.85 -7.85 8.63
N LEU A 85 10.67 -7.65 8.02
CA LEU A 85 10.58 -7.29 6.60
C LEU A 85 11.16 -5.90 6.34
N LYS A 86 11.01 -4.95 7.25
CA LYS A 86 11.62 -3.60 7.16
C LYS A 86 13.15 -3.61 7.08
N GLU A 87 13.80 -4.63 7.62
CA GLU A 87 15.26 -4.77 7.48
C GLU A 87 15.69 -5.08 6.04
N ARG A 88 14.75 -5.57 5.21
CA ARG A 88 14.99 -5.90 3.80
C ARG A 88 14.66 -4.75 2.84
N GLY A 89 13.80 -3.83 3.25
CA GLY A 89 13.37 -2.70 2.42
C GLY A 89 12.17 -1.97 2.98
N VAL A 90 11.72 -0.94 2.27
CA VAL A 90 10.51 -0.19 2.63
C VAL A 90 9.31 -1.12 2.60
N THR A 91 8.64 -1.23 3.73
CA THR A 91 7.55 -2.17 3.94
C THR A 91 6.22 -1.46 4.14
N VAL A 92 5.24 -1.82 3.31
CA VAL A 92 3.85 -1.36 3.44
C VAL A 92 3.02 -2.50 4.02
N MET A 93 2.29 -2.25 5.09
CA MET A 93 1.32 -3.19 5.66
C MET A 93 -0.08 -2.77 5.25
N VAL A 94 -0.84 -3.71 4.69
CA VAL A 94 -2.27 -3.53 4.36
C VAL A 94 -3.08 -4.47 5.25
N GLY A 95 -4.10 -3.96 5.90
CA GLY A 95 -4.95 -4.75 6.79
C GLY A 95 -6.30 -4.09 7.03
N ASP A 96 -7.29 -4.87 7.48
CA ASP A 96 -8.65 -4.39 7.81
C ASP A 96 -8.79 -3.89 9.25
N GLY A 97 -7.77 -4.06 10.02
CA GLY A 97 -7.43 -3.25 11.17
C GLY A 97 -7.82 -3.68 12.55
N THR A 98 -8.68 -4.62 12.82
CA THR A 98 -9.00 -4.90 14.23
C THR A 98 -7.85 -5.62 14.96
N ASN A 99 -7.26 -6.60 14.29
CA ASN A 99 -6.14 -7.38 14.81
C ASN A 99 -4.80 -6.97 14.20
N ASP A 100 -4.81 -6.13 13.18
CA ASP A 100 -3.64 -5.73 12.43
C ASP A 100 -3.07 -4.36 12.85
N ALA A 101 -3.76 -3.63 13.74
CA ALA A 101 -3.32 -2.30 14.19
C ALA A 101 -1.85 -2.26 14.67
N PRO A 102 -1.33 -3.21 15.45
CA PRO A 102 0.09 -3.23 15.81
C PRO A 102 1.02 -3.45 14.60
N ALA A 103 0.60 -4.24 13.61
CA ALA A 103 1.37 -4.50 12.40
C ALA A 103 1.35 -3.30 11.44
N LEU A 104 0.20 -2.62 11.32
CA LEU A 104 0.06 -1.36 10.58
C LEU A 104 1.00 -0.29 11.14
N ALA A 105 0.99 -0.11 12.47
CA ALA A 105 1.87 0.86 13.14
C ALA A 105 3.37 0.48 13.07
N ALA A 106 3.70 -0.81 12.92
CA ALA A 106 5.08 -1.27 12.81
C ALA A 106 5.68 -1.06 11.42
N ALA A 107 4.88 -0.96 10.36
CA ALA A 107 5.31 -0.78 8.98
C ALA A 107 5.97 0.60 8.74
N ASP A 108 6.59 0.79 7.57
CA ASP A 108 7.00 2.12 7.10
C ASP A 108 5.81 2.92 6.59
N LEU A 109 4.77 2.22 6.13
CA LEU A 109 3.47 2.77 5.78
C LEU A 109 2.39 1.75 6.11
N GLY A 110 1.48 2.12 7.00
CA GLY A 110 0.28 1.36 7.32
C GLY A 110 -0.89 1.81 6.44
N VAL A 111 -1.58 0.86 5.81
CA VAL A 111 -2.77 1.11 4.99
C VAL A 111 -3.94 0.32 5.56
N ALA A 112 -4.92 1.02 6.12
CA ALA A 112 -6.17 0.41 6.57
C ALA A 112 -7.17 0.32 5.41
N LEU A 113 -7.77 -0.87 5.22
CA LEU A 113 -8.71 -1.17 4.15
C LEU A 113 -10.15 -1.25 4.69
N GLY A 114 -11.07 -0.66 3.94
CA GLY A 114 -12.52 -0.85 4.09
C GLY A 114 -13.06 -0.41 5.43
N GLY A 115 -13.49 0.81 5.63
CA GLY A 115 -14.28 1.25 6.79
C GLY A 115 -13.84 0.74 8.17
N GLY A 116 -12.59 0.29 8.27
CA GLY A 116 -12.00 -0.41 9.40
C GLY A 116 -12.33 0.24 10.73
N THR A 117 -12.17 -0.49 11.82
CA THR A 117 -12.42 0.05 13.16
C THR A 117 -11.66 1.36 13.33
N ALA A 118 -12.21 2.26 14.16
CA ALA A 118 -11.53 3.52 14.50
C ALA A 118 -10.07 3.28 14.92
N MET A 119 -9.79 2.14 15.56
CA MET A 119 -8.45 1.75 15.98
C MET A 119 -7.50 1.48 14.81
N ALA A 120 -8.01 0.94 13.68
CA ALA A 120 -7.18 0.73 12.50
C ALA A 120 -6.90 2.03 11.77
N ALA A 121 -7.91 2.87 11.64
CA ALA A 121 -7.74 4.20 11.06
C ALA A 121 -6.75 5.05 11.86
N ASP A 122 -6.74 4.93 13.19
CA ASP A 122 -5.79 5.63 14.07
C ASP A 122 -4.36 5.06 13.99
N ALA A 123 -4.21 3.77 13.63
CA ALA A 123 -2.92 3.10 13.53
C ALA A 123 -2.29 3.16 12.13
N ALA A 124 -3.08 3.51 11.11
CA ALA A 124 -2.66 3.56 9.72
C ALA A 124 -2.30 4.97 9.28
N ASP A 125 -1.34 5.07 8.37
CA ASP A 125 -0.99 6.35 7.71
C ASP A 125 -1.96 6.70 6.58
N VAL A 126 -2.57 5.68 5.98
CA VAL A 126 -3.55 5.80 4.89
C VAL A 126 -4.79 4.98 5.24
N ALA A 127 -5.97 5.57 5.12
CA ALA A 127 -7.24 4.87 5.24
C ALA A 127 -7.97 4.86 3.89
N ILE A 128 -8.22 3.66 3.37
CA ILE A 128 -9.05 3.42 2.19
C ILE A 128 -10.49 3.26 2.68
N VAL A 129 -11.36 4.18 2.27
CA VAL A 129 -12.73 4.27 2.80
C VAL A 129 -13.67 3.26 2.12
N ASP A 130 -13.43 2.99 0.84
CA ASP A 130 -14.13 1.93 0.12
C ASP A 130 -13.59 0.55 0.55
N ASP A 131 -14.37 -0.49 0.30
CA ASP A 131 -13.98 -1.88 0.60
C ASP A 131 -13.37 -2.58 -0.64
N GLU A 132 -12.86 -1.79 -1.59
CA GLU A 132 -12.27 -2.28 -2.82
C GLU A 132 -10.77 -2.52 -2.65
N LEU A 133 -10.34 -3.77 -2.77
CA LEU A 133 -8.93 -4.13 -2.67
C LEU A 133 -8.07 -3.47 -3.77
N GLY A 134 -8.66 -3.22 -4.95
CA GLY A 134 -8.00 -2.51 -6.05
C GLY A 134 -7.52 -1.10 -5.71
N SER A 135 -8.17 -0.43 -4.73
CA SER A 135 -7.75 0.88 -4.24
C SER A 135 -6.35 0.87 -3.63
N VAL A 136 -5.85 -0.29 -3.17
CA VAL A 136 -4.46 -0.44 -2.72
C VAL A 136 -3.48 -0.19 -3.87
N ALA A 137 -3.71 -0.78 -5.04
CA ALA A 137 -2.86 -0.54 -6.22
C ALA A 137 -2.89 0.94 -6.62
N THR A 138 -4.06 1.58 -6.57
CA THR A 138 -4.24 3.01 -6.83
C THR A 138 -3.42 3.89 -5.88
N VAL A 139 -3.32 3.54 -4.59
CA VAL A 139 -2.46 4.25 -3.63
C VAL A 139 -0.99 4.21 -4.06
N PHE A 140 -0.50 3.06 -4.52
CA PHE A 140 0.88 2.94 -5.01
C PHE A 140 1.12 3.75 -6.29
N GLU A 141 0.18 3.74 -7.22
CA GLU A 141 0.26 4.53 -8.45
C GLU A 141 0.28 6.03 -8.14
N LEU A 142 -0.61 6.47 -7.25
CA LEU A 142 -0.69 7.86 -6.81
C LEU A 142 0.60 8.32 -6.14
N ALA A 143 1.15 7.51 -5.23
CA ALA A 143 2.42 7.80 -4.55
C ALA A 143 3.58 7.92 -5.54
N ARG A 144 3.65 7.03 -6.54
CA ARG A 144 4.68 7.09 -7.59
C ARG A 144 4.50 8.31 -8.49
N ALA A 145 3.27 8.63 -8.87
CA ALA A 145 2.98 9.81 -9.68
C ALA A 145 3.36 11.10 -8.94
N ALA A 146 3.01 11.19 -7.66
CA ALA A 146 3.41 12.30 -6.79
C ALA A 146 4.94 12.42 -6.67
N GLY A 147 5.62 11.30 -6.42
CA GLY A 147 7.09 11.25 -6.32
C GLY A 147 7.78 11.70 -7.60
N ARG A 148 7.30 11.26 -8.77
CA ARG A 148 7.82 11.72 -10.07
C ARG A 148 7.63 13.23 -10.26
N ARG A 149 6.47 13.75 -9.89
CA ARG A 149 6.15 15.18 -9.98
C ARG A 149 7.04 16.02 -9.07
N VAL A 150 7.22 15.61 -7.82
CA VAL A 150 8.12 16.27 -6.87
C VAL A 150 9.55 16.30 -7.39
N LYS A 151 10.08 15.15 -7.85
CA LYS A 151 11.43 15.07 -8.43
C LYS A 151 11.58 15.97 -9.65
N GLY A 152 10.57 16.01 -10.53
CA GLY A 152 10.55 16.90 -11.69
C GLY A 152 10.58 18.39 -11.31
N ASN A 153 9.76 18.79 -10.35
CA ASN A 153 9.71 20.17 -9.86
C ASN A 153 11.04 20.61 -9.20
N ILE A 154 11.63 19.72 -8.40
CA ILE A 154 12.95 19.96 -7.78
C ILE A 154 14.02 20.05 -8.87
N GLY A 155 14.03 19.11 -9.83
CA GLY A 155 14.96 19.14 -10.97
C GLY A 155 14.88 20.43 -11.75
N TRP A 156 13.66 20.91 -12.06
CA TRP A 156 13.45 22.19 -12.71
C TRP A 156 14.02 23.36 -11.91
N ALA A 157 13.75 23.42 -10.60
CA ALA A 157 14.26 24.47 -9.71
C ALA A 157 15.80 24.48 -9.67
N PHE A 158 16.44 23.32 -9.61
CA PHE A 158 17.91 23.21 -9.69
C PHE A 158 18.47 23.65 -11.02
N CYS A 159 17.87 23.23 -12.14
CA CYS A 159 18.30 23.64 -13.49
C CYS A 159 18.22 25.17 -13.67
N TYR A 160 17.10 25.77 -13.23
CA TYR A 160 16.98 27.23 -13.29
C TYR A 160 18.09 27.93 -12.50
N ASN A 161 18.32 27.52 -11.27
CA ASN A 161 19.34 28.10 -10.40
C ASN A 161 20.78 27.86 -10.93
N ALA A 162 21.04 26.68 -11.50
CA ALA A 162 22.35 26.36 -12.08
C ALA A 162 22.74 27.29 -13.25
N VAL A 163 21.76 27.86 -13.97
CA VAL A 163 21.97 28.84 -15.04
C VAL A 163 21.96 30.26 -14.47
N ALA A 164 20.98 30.58 -13.62
CA ALA A 164 20.76 31.94 -13.13
C ALA A 164 21.90 32.45 -12.23
N ILE A 165 22.42 31.58 -11.34
CA ILE A 165 23.48 31.97 -10.38
C ILE A 165 24.79 32.37 -11.08
N PRO A 166 25.36 31.60 -12.04
CA PRO A 166 26.55 32.02 -12.77
C PRO A 166 26.33 33.31 -13.54
N LEU A 167 25.16 33.48 -14.20
CA LEU A 167 24.86 34.69 -14.93
C LEU A 167 24.80 35.93 -14.03
N ALA A 168 24.24 35.75 -12.83
CA ALA A 168 24.21 36.82 -11.81
C ALA A 168 25.63 37.16 -11.32
N ALA A 169 26.43 36.14 -11.04
CA ALA A 169 27.81 36.32 -10.56
C ALA A 169 28.73 37.05 -11.56
N THR A 170 28.47 36.86 -12.85
CA THR A 170 29.22 37.60 -13.93
C THR A 170 28.63 38.97 -14.20
N GLY A 171 27.58 39.40 -13.53
CA GLY A 171 26.91 40.70 -13.74
C GLY A 171 26.09 40.77 -15.04
N LEU A 172 25.90 39.66 -15.76
CA LEU A 172 25.13 39.60 -17.00
C LEU A 172 23.61 39.52 -16.76
N LEU A 173 23.18 39.24 -15.55
CA LEU A 173 21.76 39.09 -15.21
C LEU A 173 21.17 40.43 -14.72
N ASN A 174 20.25 40.98 -15.50
CA ASN A 174 19.49 42.16 -15.06
C ASN A 174 18.48 41.74 -13.97
N PRO A 175 18.40 42.44 -12.82
CA PRO A 175 17.50 42.10 -11.72
C PRO A 175 16.01 41.97 -12.11
N LEU A 176 15.55 42.79 -13.06
CA LEU A 176 14.16 42.71 -13.53
C LEU A 176 13.90 41.41 -14.28
N PHE A 177 14.80 40.99 -15.17
CA PHE A 177 14.66 39.70 -15.86
C PHE A 177 14.77 38.53 -14.90
N ALA A 178 15.62 38.61 -13.87
CA ALA A 178 15.73 37.59 -12.84
C ALA A 178 14.40 37.45 -12.08
N ALA A 179 13.79 38.55 -11.68
CA ALA A 179 12.50 38.53 -10.97
C ALA A 179 11.37 37.94 -11.83
N VAL A 180 11.26 38.30 -13.09
CA VAL A 180 10.28 37.78 -14.05
C VAL A 180 10.49 36.26 -14.25
N ALA A 181 11.74 35.85 -14.49
CA ALA A 181 12.06 34.43 -14.71
C ALA A 181 11.79 33.56 -13.47
N MET A 182 12.07 34.09 -12.27
CA MET A 182 11.76 33.41 -11.00
C MET A 182 10.23 33.31 -10.81
N GLY A 183 9.48 34.38 -11.10
CA GLY A 183 8.01 34.35 -11.06
C GLY A 183 7.41 33.33 -12.04
N ALA A 184 7.92 33.29 -13.27
CA ALA A 184 7.50 32.31 -14.27
C ALA A 184 7.85 30.88 -13.87
N SER A 185 9.04 30.63 -13.30
CA SER A 185 9.44 29.33 -12.78
C SER A 185 8.53 28.87 -11.63
N SER A 186 8.21 29.76 -10.72
CA SER A 186 7.27 29.47 -9.61
C SER A 186 5.87 29.14 -10.13
N LEU A 187 5.37 29.88 -11.11
CA LEU A 187 4.08 29.63 -11.73
C LEU A 187 4.04 28.25 -12.44
N LEU A 188 5.10 27.89 -13.13
CA LEU A 188 5.24 26.58 -13.76
C LEU A 188 5.16 25.45 -12.75
N VAL A 189 5.89 25.54 -11.63
CA VAL A 189 5.87 24.54 -10.55
C VAL A 189 4.48 24.45 -9.94
N VAL A 190 3.83 25.57 -9.62
CA VAL A 190 2.48 25.57 -9.06
C VAL A 190 1.48 24.95 -10.04
N THR A 191 1.52 25.36 -11.31
CA THR A 191 0.62 24.82 -12.34
C THR A 191 0.86 23.34 -12.56
N ASN A 192 2.11 22.87 -12.56
CA ASN A 192 2.42 21.45 -12.66
C ASN A 192 1.92 20.67 -11.43
N SER A 193 2.02 21.26 -10.25
CA SER A 193 1.57 20.63 -9.00
C SER A 193 0.04 20.56 -8.87
N SER A 194 -0.68 21.48 -9.49
CA SER A 194 -2.16 21.54 -9.43
C SER A 194 -2.86 20.63 -10.44
N ARG A 195 -2.13 20.01 -11.37
CA ARG A 195 -2.73 19.03 -12.30
C ARG A 195 -3.10 17.75 -11.56
N ALA A 196 -4.15 17.05 -12.01
CA ALA A 196 -4.50 15.73 -11.52
C ALA A 196 -3.28 14.78 -11.60
N LEU A 197 -3.11 13.91 -10.61
CA LEU A 197 -2.01 12.94 -10.56
C LEU A 197 -2.33 11.68 -11.35
N LEU A 198 -3.59 11.28 -11.33
CA LEU A 198 -4.14 10.21 -12.16
C LEU A 198 -5.05 10.87 -13.18
N SER A 199 -4.97 10.44 -14.45
CA SER A 199 -5.97 10.78 -15.47
C SER A 199 -7.15 9.84 -15.23
N ASP A 200 -8.35 10.41 -15.11
CA ASP A 200 -9.59 9.65 -15.26
C ASP A 200 -9.63 9.17 -16.73
N ASP A 201 -9.25 7.91 -16.98
CA ASP A 201 -9.50 7.18 -18.22
C ASP A 201 -10.74 6.30 -18.07
#